data_f505fd7772b4009f57efc05393221e30
#
_entry.id   f505fd7772b4009f57efc05393221e30
#
_cell.length_a   1.000
_cell.length_b   1.000
_cell.length_c   1.000
_cell.angle_alpha   90.00
_cell.angle_beta   90.00
_cell.angle_gamma   90.00
#
_symmetry.space_group_name_H-M   'P 1'
#
loop_
_entity.id
_entity.type
_entity.pdbx_description
1 polymer ?
#
loop_
_entity_poly.entity_id
_entity_poly.type
_entity_poly.pdbx_seq_one_letter_code
_entity_poly.pdbx_strand_id
1 'polypeptide(L)'
;MIRRLVPAALLVLAACGGGDSGSSETEPSTTAAETTVAPPTSDVPSPTTEAPYEPTPPSLTDVATATIEGPITGGLGQVVLGVSPFDVATWDYIETEYFVRGTASSFASDTELSIDGEWTVTPYDTADFATRIVVRSPKDANDFDGTVIVEWLNVTAGLDVSPSFDLAKNEILRSGMVWIGVSAQRAGVEGGGNPTGAPRVLKIADPERYGSLNHPGDDYSYDIFSQIGALVWNESTTLLGGLVPERVIAAGESQSAFRLTSYINALAPIHDVFSGYLVHSRGARGADLLTEPRPSVPGPQVAQIRAIERPVLVFSAETDVVGDRLGYRRAEQPETDNFRSWEVAGTAHADAYSLGISETDVGDGGGDDALFAAMLDAPTAVYFGIITCERPINSGPHTYVLRAAVRALDTWIRTGVAPPATPKLENDAELTGYALDANGNALGGIRTPHVDVPVAALSGLGQSGGSFCGLFGTTTSFTDEQLAGLYDDKADFQTKWDAAVDSAVASGAILPEDADAVKASAAGYPLP
;
A
#
# COMPACT_ATOMS: atom_id res chain seq x y z
N MET A 1 -8.07 22.82 50.18
CA MET A 1 -8.45 22.12 51.44
C MET A 1 -8.71 20.67 51.10
N ILE A 2 -7.96 19.82 51.81
CA ILE A 2 -8.11 18.37 52.05
C ILE A 2 -7.84 17.47 50.82
N ARG A 3 -6.67 16.96 50.61
CA ARG A 3 -5.72 15.95 51.18
C ARG A 3 -6.41 14.71 51.80
N ARG A 4 -6.17 13.54 51.21
CA ARG A 4 -5.63 12.30 51.85
C ARG A 4 -5.75 11.15 50.85
N LEU A 5 -4.76 10.45 50.50
CA LEU A 5 -3.71 9.58 51.02
C LEU A 5 -4.01 8.10 50.73
N VAL A 6 -3.02 7.51 50.12
CA VAL A 6 -2.66 6.11 49.81
C VAL A 6 -2.78 5.18 51.05
N PRO A 7 -2.94 3.85 50.89
CA PRO A 7 -1.69 3.11 51.11
C PRO A 7 -1.36 1.98 50.10
N ALA A 8 -0.07 1.84 49.94
CA ALA A 8 0.64 0.69 49.41
C ALA A 8 0.61 -0.48 50.42
N ALA A 9 0.64 -1.69 49.93
CA ALA A 9 1.10 -2.83 50.71
C ALA A 9 1.98 -3.74 49.86
N LEU A 10 3.13 -3.91 50.40
CA LEU A 10 4.32 -4.63 50.00
C LEU A 10 4.27 -6.10 50.45
N LEU A 11 5.21 -6.88 49.89
CA LEU A 11 5.88 -8.11 50.38
C LEU A 11 5.15 -9.44 50.14
N VAL A 12 5.85 -10.57 49.83
CA VAL A 12 7.18 -11.06 50.21
C VAL A 12 7.63 -12.18 49.27
N LEU A 13 8.95 -12.19 49.05
CA LEU A 13 9.79 -13.28 48.54
C LEU A 13 9.68 -14.61 49.31
N ALA A 14 9.89 -15.71 48.62
CA ALA A 14 10.65 -16.82 49.18
C ALA A 14 11.38 -17.61 48.07
N ALA A 15 12.69 -17.59 48.20
CA ALA A 15 13.63 -18.49 47.55
C ALA A 15 13.89 -19.72 48.44
N CYS A 16 14.32 -20.82 47.79
CA CYS A 16 15.22 -21.87 48.30
C CYS A 16 15.17 -22.97 47.23
N GLY A 17 16.21 -23.50 46.67
CA GLY A 17 17.56 -23.73 47.11
C GLY A 17 17.94 -25.17 46.90
N GLY A 18 18.96 -25.45 46.08
CA GLY A 18 20.10 -26.22 46.37
C GLY A 18 20.18 -27.70 45.97
N GLY A 19 21.33 -28.05 45.37
CA GLY A 19 21.99 -29.34 45.54
C GLY A 19 22.31 -30.06 44.23
N ASP A 20 23.37 -30.02 43.76
CA ASP A 20 24.78 -30.39 43.61
C ASP A 20 25.08 -31.89 43.61
N SER A 21 26.13 -32.23 42.86
CA SER A 21 26.95 -33.47 42.81
C SER A 21 26.55 -34.43 41.67
N GLY A 22 27.44 -34.89 40.74
CA GLY A 22 28.88 -34.95 40.72
C GLY A 22 29.31 -36.32 40.18
N SER A 23 30.40 -36.32 39.37
CA SER A 23 31.32 -37.43 39.05
C SER A 23 30.90 -38.46 38.01
N SER A 24 31.60 -38.53 36.92
CA SER A 24 32.91 -39.08 36.56
C SER A 24 32.87 -40.50 35.93
N GLU A 25 33.49 -40.57 34.72
CA GLU A 25 34.32 -41.63 34.17
C GLU A 25 33.80 -43.04 33.97
N THR A 26 33.81 -43.56 32.75
CA THR A 26 34.89 -44.41 32.21
C THR A 26 34.48 -44.95 30.83
N GLU A 27 35.39 -44.81 29.86
CA GLU A 27 35.39 -45.64 28.65
C GLU A 27 35.75 -47.09 28.98
N PRO A 28 35.35 -48.05 28.12
CA PRO A 28 36.35 -48.87 27.49
C PRO A 28 36.15 -49.08 25.98
N SER A 29 37.27 -48.99 25.31
CA SER A 29 37.57 -49.42 23.98
C SER A 29 37.22 -50.91 23.78
N THR A 30 36.58 -51.26 22.64
CA THR A 30 36.69 -52.59 22.06
C THR A 30 36.63 -52.51 20.52
N THR A 31 37.59 -53.17 19.97
CA THR A 31 38.05 -53.39 18.61
C THR A 31 37.00 -53.83 17.60
N ALA A 32 37.24 -53.40 16.39
CA ALA A 32 36.56 -53.62 15.12
C ALA A 32 36.28 -55.10 14.76
N ALA A 33 35.15 -55.29 14.07
CA ALA A 33 34.97 -56.29 13.05
C ALA A 33 34.35 -55.65 11.83
N GLU A 34 35.09 -55.59 10.73
CA GLU A 34 34.62 -55.19 9.42
C GLU A 34 33.59 -56.19 8.91
N THR A 35 32.37 -55.68 8.70
CA THR A 35 31.38 -56.40 7.90
C THR A 35 31.05 -55.48 6.72
N THR A 36 31.49 -55.87 5.55
CA THR A 36 31.14 -55.29 4.26
C THR A 36 29.65 -55.42 4.03
N VAL A 37 28.92 -54.32 4.19
CA VAL A 37 27.53 -54.19 3.78
C VAL A 37 27.49 -53.48 2.43
N ALA A 38 26.83 -54.13 1.47
CA ALA A 38 26.55 -53.53 0.15
C ALA A 38 25.76 -52.22 0.29
N PRO A 39 25.98 -51.21 -0.57
CA PRO A 39 25.27 -49.96 -0.45
C PRO A 39 23.75 -50.17 -0.70
N PRO A 40 22.88 -49.53 0.08
CA PRO A 40 21.47 -49.53 -0.21
C PRO A 40 21.20 -48.80 -1.50
N THR A 41 20.51 -49.43 -2.41
CA THR A 41 19.90 -48.73 -3.57
C THR A 41 18.92 -47.68 -3.01
N SER A 42 19.29 -46.42 -3.08
CA SER A 42 18.38 -45.32 -2.79
C SER A 42 17.40 -45.22 -3.95
N ASP A 43 16.19 -45.72 -3.75
CA ASP A 43 15.02 -45.27 -4.51
C ASP A 43 14.82 -43.78 -4.15
N VAL A 44 15.46 -42.90 -4.89
CA VAL A 44 15.10 -41.47 -4.94
C VAL A 44 13.77 -41.44 -5.68
N PRO A 45 12.65 -41.07 -5.05
CA PRO A 45 11.40 -40.87 -5.78
C PRO A 45 11.67 -39.85 -6.85
N SER A 46 11.31 -40.16 -8.09
CA SER A 46 11.32 -39.22 -9.19
C SER A 46 10.57 -37.95 -8.74
N PRO A 47 11.09 -36.74 -9.02
CA PRO A 47 10.36 -35.53 -8.72
C PRO A 47 9.01 -35.62 -9.41
N THR A 48 7.93 -35.69 -8.63
CA THR A 48 6.59 -35.43 -9.10
C THR A 48 6.64 -34.01 -9.63
N THR A 49 6.57 -33.83 -10.94
CA THR A 49 6.28 -32.54 -11.58
C THR A 49 4.88 -32.17 -11.08
N GLU A 50 4.81 -31.33 -10.06
CA GLU A 50 3.57 -30.63 -9.72
C GLU A 50 3.07 -29.94 -11.00
N ALA A 51 1.76 -30.02 -11.26
CA ALA A 51 1.15 -29.28 -12.37
C ALA A 51 1.43 -27.79 -12.16
N PRO A 52 1.67 -27.02 -13.22
CA PRO A 52 1.83 -25.57 -13.11
C PRO A 52 0.65 -24.98 -12.33
N TYR A 53 0.94 -24.06 -11.41
CA TYR A 53 -0.11 -23.32 -10.71
C TYR A 53 -0.93 -22.53 -11.74
N GLU A 54 -2.24 -22.70 -11.73
CA GLU A 54 -3.17 -21.90 -12.53
C GLU A 54 -4.02 -21.07 -11.56
N PRO A 55 -4.01 -19.72 -11.67
CA PRO A 55 -4.86 -18.85 -10.84
C PRO A 55 -6.34 -19.24 -11.01
N THR A 56 -7.06 -19.30 -9.91
CA THR A 56 -8.52 -19.54 -9.95
C THR A 56 -9.20 -18.35 -10.64
N PRO A 57 -9.99 -18.58 -11.71
CA PRO A 57 -10.74 -17.51 -12.37
C PRO A 57 -11.76 -16.87 -11.40
N PRO A 58 -12.13 -15.59 -11.61
CA PRO A 58 -13.16 -14.94 -10.81
C PRO A 58 -14.54 -15.54 -11.08
N SER A 59 -15.45 -15.43 -10.10
CA SER A 59 -16.87 -15.76 -10.26
C SER A 59 -17.68 -14.49 -10.40
N LEU A 60 -18.18 -14.20 -11.59
CA LEU A 60 -18.88 -12.95 -11.92
C LEU A 60 -20.41 -13.08 -11.88
N THR A 61 -20.94 -14.26 -11.48
CA THR A 61 -22.37 -14.61 -11.64
C THR A 61 -23.32 -13.77 -10.78
N ASP A 62 -22.84 -13.29 -9.64
CA ASP A 62 -23.67 -12.56 -8.67
C ASP A 62 -23.49 -11.03 -8.75
N VAL A 63 -22.71 -10.55 -9.73
CA VAL A 63 -22.47 -9.12 -9.94
C VAL A 63 -23.40 -8.57 -11.02
N ALA A 64 -24.11 -7.49 -10.69
CA ALA A 64 -24.98 -6.82 -11.65
C ALA A 64 -24.17 -6.25 -12.83
N THR A 65 -24.78 -6.27 -14.02
CA THR A 65 -24.12 -5.78 -15.24
C THR A 65 -24.27 -4.28 -15.36
N ALA A 66 -23.15 -3.57 -15.47
CA ALA A 66 -23.11 -2.15 -15.85
C ALA A 66 -22.84 -1.98 -17.35
N THR A 67 -23.00 -0.78 -17.86
CA THR A 67 -22.72 -0.39 -19.24
C THR A 67 -21.61 0.65 -19.31
N ILE A 68 -20.84 0.61 -20.40
CA ILE A 68 -19.73 1.55 -20.65
C ILE A 68 -20.15 2.54 -21.74
N GLU A 69 -19.91 3.81 -21.50
CA GLU A 69 -20.08 4.90 -22.46
C GLU A 69 -18.71 5.58 -22.69
N GLY A 70 -18.27 5.66 -23.91
CA GLY A 70 -17.00 6.31 -24.24
C GLY A 70 -16.28 5.72 -25.45
N PRO A 71 -15.08 6.15 -25.75
CA PRO A 71 -14.23 7.11 -25.00
C PRO A 71 -14.88 8.50 -24.87
N ILE A 72 -14.79 9.07 -23.66
CA ILE A 72 -15.36 10.40 -23.38
C ILE A 72 -14.43 11.49 -23.94
N THR A 73 -15.02 12.36 -24.74
CA THR A 73 -14.35 13.51 -25.32
C THR A 73 -15.15 14.79 -25.06
N GLY A 74 -14.57 15.95 -25.34
CA GLY A 74 -15.25 17.23 -25.13
C GLY A 74 -14.90 17.89 -23.80
N GLY A 75 -15.69 18.91 -23.41
CA GLY A 75 -15.42 19.76 -22.27
C GLY A 75 -14.06 20.45 -22.39
N LEU A 76 -13.29 20.49 -21.30
CA LEU A 76 -11.93 21.07 -21.29
C LEU A 76 -10.90 20.19 -22.01
N GLY A 77 -11.27 19.00 -22.50
CA GLY A 77 -10.42 18.13 -23.30
C GLY A 77 -9.34 17.37 -22.53
N GLN A 78 -9.41 17.36 -21.20
CA GLN A 78 -8.44 16.66 -20.33
C GLN A 78 -9.16 15.91 -19.21
N VAL A 79 -8.54 14.85 -18.74
CA VAL A 79 -8.99 14.09 -17.56
C VAL A 79 -8.77 14.94 -16.31
N VAL A 80 -9.77 14.98 -15.43
CA VAL A 80 -9.67 15.66 -14.14
C VAL A 80 -9.29 14.65 -13.05
N LEU A 81 -8.08 14.79 -12.52
CA LEU A 81 -7.57 14.15 -11.32
C LEU A 81 -6.94 15.20 -10.40
N GLY A 82 -6.80 14.89 -9.13
CA GLY A 82 -6.35 15.83 -8.11
C GLY A 82 -4.89 16.25 -8.19
N VAL A 83 -4.06 15.47 -8.83
CA VAL A 83 -2.64 15.75 -9.06
C VAL A 83 -2.48 16.41 -10.43
N SER A 84 -1.33 17.03 -10.65
CA SER A 84 -0.99 17.59 -11.97
C SER A 84 -0.99 16.50 -13.04
N PRO A 85 -1.35 16.83 -14.27
CA PRO A 85 -1.40 15.85 -15.34
C PRO A 85 -0.02 15.24 -15.56
N PHE A 86 0.11 13.95 -15.31
CA PHE A 86 1.25 13.15 -15.71
C PHE A 86 1.04 12.71 -17.16
N ASP A 87 2.00 13.03 -18.02
CA ASP A 87 1.92 12.63 -19.44
C ASP A 87 2.35 11.17 -19.61
N VAL A 88 1.36 10.27 -19.61
CA VAL A 88 1.60 8.82 -19.80
C VAL A 88 2.17 8.48 -21.19
N ALA A 89 2.08 9.40 -22.16
CA ALA A 89 2.64 9.18 -23.51
C ALA A 89 4.18 9.11 -23.48
N THR A 90 4.83 9.64 -22.46
CA THR A 90 6.29 9.48 -22.22
C THR A 90 6.70 8.03 -21.96
N TRP A 91 5.74 7.18 -21.62
CA TRP A 91 5.90 5.75 -21.38
C TRP A 91 5.26 4.88 -22.46
N ASP A 92 4.92 5.45 -23.63
CA ASP A 92 4.16 4.76 -24.68
C ASP A 92 2.81 4.20 -24.20
N TYR A 93 2.14 4.93 -23.29
CA TYR A 93 0.80 4.64 -22.82
C TYR A 93 -0.22 5.60 -23.42
N ILE A 94 -1.48 5.22 -23.37
CA ILE A 94 -2.63 6.06 -23.68
C ILE A 94 -3.51 6.20 -22.43
N GLU A 95 -4.08 7.40 -22.25
CA GLU A 95 -5.07 7.67 -21.23
C GLU A 95 -6.44 7.85 -21.89
N THR A 96 -7.42 7.09 -21.40
CA THR A 96 -8.78 7.09 -21.93
C THR A 96 -9.77 7.16 -20.78
N GLU A 97 -10.86 7.89 -20.96
CA GLU A 97 -11.91 8.04 -19.96
C GLU A 97 -13.22 7.47 -20.44
N TYR A 98 -13.92 6.79 -19.53
CA TYR A 98 -15.25 6.22 -19.78
C TYR A 98 -16.22 6.58 -18.65
N PHE A 99 -17.51 6.63 -18.98
CA PHE A 99 -18.56 6.62 -17.98
C PHE A 99 -19.13 5.22 -17.85
N VAL A 100 -19.40 4.84 -16.61
CA VAL A 100 -20.03 3.55 -16.28
C VAL A 100 -21.38 3.83 -15.67
N ARG A 101 -22.42 3.18 -16.21
CA ARG A 101 -23.80 3.34 -15.78
C ARG A 101 -24.41 1.99 -15.42
N GLY A 102 -25.22 1.97 -14.37
CA GLY A 102 -25.90 0.78 -13.91
C GLY A 102 -26.84 1.07 -12.76
N THR A 103 -27.35 0.01 -12.16
CA THR A 103 -28.07 0.04 -10.88
C THR A 103 -27.21 -0.68 -9.86
N ALA A 104 -26.87 0.00 -8.75
CA ALA A 104 -26.05 -0.54 -7.69
C ALA A 104 -26.88 -0.84 -6.44
N SER A 105 -26.50 -1.90 -5.73
CA SER A 105 -27.04 -2.25 -4.42
C SER A 105 -26.22 -1.65 -3.29
N SER A 106 -26.89 -1.24 -2.23
CA SER A 106 -26.29 -1.07 -0.91
C SER A 106 -26.45 -2.36 -0.10
N PHE A 107 -25.64 -2.54 0.96
CA PHE A 107 -25.64 -3.77 1.75
C PHE A 107 -25.83 -3.48 3.22
N ALA A 108 -26.63 -4.31 3.89
CA ALA A 108 -26.87 -4.27 5.32
C ALA A 108 -26.38 -5.56 5.99
N SER A 109 -26.10 -5.49 7.28
CA SER A 109 -25.86 -6.63 8.15
C SER A 109 -26.90 -6.67 9.24
N ASP A 110 -27.42 -7.86 9.56
CA ASP A 110 -28.33 -8.07 10.68
C ASP A 110 -27.60 -8.14 12.04
N THR A 111 -26.27 -8.14 12.01
CA THR A 111 -25.41 -8.20 13.19
C THR A 111 -24.36 -7.08 13.15
N GLU A 112 -23.85 -6.72 14.32
CA GLU A 112 -22.69 -5.83 14.42
C GLU A 112 -21.49 -6.46 13.67
N LEU A 113 -20.75 -5.63 12.93
CA LEU A 113 -19.57 -6.05 12.18
C LEU A 113 -18.44 -6.38 13.16
N SER A 114 -17.99 -7.62 13.15
CA SER A 114 -16.97 -8.15 14.08
C SER A 114 -15.54 -7.72 13.70
N ILE A 115 -14.65 -7.76 14.69
CA ILE A 115 -13.23 -7.37 14.53
C ILE A 115 -12.50 -8.32 13.56
N ASP A 116 -12.84 -9.60 13.54
CA ASP A 116 -12.19 -10.63 12.72
C ASP A 116 -12.48 -10.52 11.21
N GLY A 117 -13.36 -9.59 10.81
CA GLY A 117 -13.72 -9.38 9.41
C GLY A 117 -14.71 -10.39 8.83
N GLU A 118 -15.15 -11.41 9.58
CA GLU A 118 -16.10 -12.42 9.13
C GLU A 118 -17.53 -11.86 9.04
N TRP A 119 -17.73 -10.90 8.13
CA TRP A 119 -19.00 -10.17 8.00
C TRP A 119 -19.93 -10.88 7.02
N THR A 120 -21.22 -10.89 7.40
CA THR A 120 -22.29 -11.38 6.53
C THR A 120 -23.21 -10.22 6.20
N VAL A 121 -23.41 -9.97 4.92
CA VAL A 121 -24.23 -8.88 4.42
C VAL A 121 -25.24 -9.36 3.41
N THR A 122 -26.33 -8.61 3.26
CA THR A 122 -27.37 -8.83 2.25
C THR A 122 -27.68 -7.53 1.53
N PRO A 123 -28.12 -7.58 0.27
CA PRO A 123 -28.60 -6.39 -0.44
C PRO A 123 -29.73 -5.73 0.35
N TYR A 124 -29.67 -4.39 0.45
CA TYR A 124 -30.63 -3.61 1.24
C TYR A 124 -31.51 -2.69 0.37
N ASP A 125 -30.89 -1.88 -0.49
CA ASP A 125 -31.57 -0.93 -1.36
C ASP A 125 -30.82 -0.81 -2.68
N THR A 126 -31.44 -0.25 -3.71
CA THR A 126 -30.84 -0.07 -5.02
C THR A 126 -30.98 1.36 -5.52
N ALA A 127 -30.00 1.82 -6.28
CA ALA A 127 -30.03 3.12 -6.93
C ALA A 127 -29.30 3.09 -8.27
N ASP A 128 -29.82 3.86 -9.23
CA ASP A 128 -29.13 4.07 -10.49
C ASP A 128 -27.91 4.96 -10.28
N PHE A 129 -26.83 4.61 -10.95
CA PHE A 129 -25.60 5.38 -10.91
C PHE A 129 -25.03 5.68 -12.30
N ALA A 130 -24.27 6.75 -12.37
CA ALA A 130 -23.39 7.07 -13.47
C ALA A 130 -22.09 7.63 -12.87
N THR A 131 -21.00 6.91 -13.03
CA THR A 131 -19.69 7.33 -12.53
C THR A 131 -18.64 7.33 -13.63
N ARG A 132 -17.41 7.72 -13.31
CA ARG A 132 -16.28 7.84 -14.22
C ARG A 132 -15.19 6.83 -13.89
N ILE A 133 -14.54 6.29 -14.92
CA ILE A 133 -13.27 5.58 -14.81
C ILE A 133 -12.24 6.20 -15.77
N VAL A 134 -10.97 6.21 -15.34
CA VAL A 134 -9.80 6.56 -16.16
C VAL A 134 -9.00 5.31 -16.41
N VAL A 135 -8.67 5.02 -17.66
CA VAL A 135 -7.89 3.86 -18.07
C VAL A 135 -6.57 4.33 -18.64
N ARG A 136 -5.47 3.81 -18.11
CA ARG A 136 -4.11 3.98 -18.64
C ARG A 136 -3.61 2.62 -19.10
N SER A 137 -3.36 2.47 -20.38
CA SER A 137 -2.99 1.21 -21.01
C SER A 137 -1.81 1.36 -21.96
N PRO A 138 -0.96 0.31 -22.14
CA PRO A 138 0.07 0.30 -23.16
C PRO A 138 -0.50 0.63 -24.53
N LYS A 139 0.24 1.40 -25.32
CA LYS A 139 -0.12 1.76 -26.69
C LYS A 139 0.03 0.58 -27.64
N ASP A 140 1.04 -0.25 -27.44
CA ASP A 140 1.21 -1.52 -28.14
C ASP A 140 0.64 -2.67 -27.29
N ALA A 141 -0.25 -3.44 -27.87
CA ALA A 141 -0.88 -4.58 -27.19
C ALA A 141 0.14 -5.67 -26.77
N ASN A 142 1.29 -5.74 -27.46
CA ASN A 142 2.34 -6.70 -27.12
C ASN A 142 3.10 -6.36 -25.84
N ASP A 143 2.98 -5.12 -25.38
CA ASP A 143 3.61 -4.66 -24.13
C ASP A 143 2.72 -4.94 -22.90
N PHE A 144 1.48 -5.38 -23.09
CA PHE A 144 0.58 -5.71 -21.98
C PHE A 144 0.97 -7.04 -21.32
N ASP A 145 1.19 -7.02 -19.99
CA ASP A 145 1.62 -8.19 -19.21
C ASP A 145 0.47 -9.09 -18.71
N GLY A 146 -0.78 -8.71 -18.96
CA GLY A 146 -1.98 -9.41 -18.52
C GLY A 146 -2.57 -8.90 -17.19
N THR A 147 -1.93 -7.93 -16.52
CA THR A 147 -2.35 -7.41 -15.21
C THR A 147 -3.11 -6.09 -15.35
N VAL A 148 -4.25 -5.99 -14.70
CA VAL A 148 -5.02 -4.75 -14.56
C VAL A 148 -5.12 -4.38 -13.10
N ILE A 149 -4.67 -3.18 -12.73
CA ILE A 149 -4.85 -2.61 -11.39
C ILE A 149 -6.08 -1.71 -11.42
N VAL A 150 -7.06 -1.98 -10.57
CA VAL A 150 -8.27 -1.18 -10.39
C VAL A 150 -8.16 -0.45 -9.06
N GLU A 151 -7.87 0.85 -9.11
CA GLU A 151 -7.70 1.68 -7.94
C GLU A 151 -8.99 2.40 -7.56
N TRP A 152 -9.41 2.22 -6.31
CA TRP A 152 -10.45 3.01 -5.67
C TRP A 152 -9.86 4.38 -5.39
N LEU A 153 -10.18 5.39 -6.20
CA LEU A 153 -9.62 6.74 -6.08
C LEU A 153 -9.91 7.34 -4.71
N ASN A 154 -8.89 7.93 -4.10
CA ASN A 154 -8.98 8.55 -2.79
C ASN A 154 -9.67 9.93 -2.90
N VAL A 155 -10.58 10.24 -1.97
CA VAL A 155 -11.33 11.49 -1.94
C VAL A 155 -11.13 12.30 -0.66
N THR A 156 -10.10 12.01 0.13
CA THR A 156 -9.82 12.72 1.39
C THR A 156 -9.64 14.22 1.19
N ALA A 157 -9.07 14.63 0.06
CA ALA A 157 -8.92 16.04 -0.32
C ALA A 157 -10.21 16.65 -0.94
N GLY A 158 -11.31 15.90 -1.02
CA GLY A 158 -12.58 16.33 -1.62
C GLY A 158 -12.60 16.29 -3.15
N LEU A 159 -11.67 15.57 -3.77
CA LEU A 159 -11.56 15.33 -5.21
C LEU A 159 -10.87 13.98 -5.41
N ASP A 160 -11.01 13.41 -6.60
CA ASP A 160 -10.36 12.14 -6.96
C ASP A 160 -8.83 12.30 -7.07
N VAL A 161 -8.08 11.51 -6.32
CA VAL A 161 -6.62 11.35 -6.42
C VAL A 161 -6.23 9.88 -6.51
N SER A 162 -5.06 9.58 -7.07
CA SER A 162 -4.57 8.24 -7.38
C SER A 162 -3.25 7.90 -6.66
N PRO A 163 -3.20 7.91 -5.31
CA PRO A 163 -1.92 7.83 -4.60
C PRO A 163 -1.19 6.51 -4.81
N SER A 164 -1.88 5.38 -4.99
CA SER A 164 -1.21 4.11 -5.28
C SER A 164 -0.55 4.13 -6.65
N PHE A 165 -1.22 4.68 -7.68
CA PHE A 165 -0.62 4.90 -8.99
C PHE A 165 0.55 5.87 -8.90
N ASP A 166 0.38 7.03 -8.28
CA ASP A 166 1.38 8.09 -8.24
C ASP A 166 2.70 7.63 -7.60
N LEU A 167 2.64 6.78 -6.58
CA LEU A 167 3.80 6.22 -5.90
C LEU A 167 4.40 5.00 -6.63
N ALA A 168 3.58 4.18 -7.31
CA ALA A 168 4.04 2.94 -7.95
C ALA A 168 4.11 3.03 -9.48
N LYS A 169 3.82 4.19 -10.11
CA LYS A 169 3.62 4.30 -11.57
C LYS A 169 4.81 3.81 -12.39
N ASN A 170 6.05 4.04 -11.92
CA ASN A 170 7.23 3.57 -12.66
C ASN A 170 7.22 2.04 -12.82
N GLU A 171 6.78 1.31 -11.80
CA GLU A 171 6.63 -0.14 -11.89
C GLU A 171 5.43 -0.54 -12.76
N ILE A 172 4.28 0.07 -12.54
CA ILE A 172 3.04 -0.22 -13.28
C ILE A 172 3.28 -0.04 -14.79
N LEU A 173 3.90 1.09 -15.18
CA LEU A 173 4.11 1.44 -16.58
C LEU A 173 5.21 0.60 -17.24
N ARG A 174 6.37 0.42 -16.58
CA ARG A 174 7.47 -0.37 -17.16
C ARG A 174 7.16 -1.85 -17.27
N SER A 175 6.28 -2.37 -16.42
CA SER A 175 5.82 -3.76 -16.46
C SER A 175 4.72 -4.01 -17.48
N GLY A 176 4.19 -2.99 -18.14
CA GLY A 176 3.11 -3.13 -19.11
C GLY A 176 1.75 -3.38 -18.49
N MET A 177 1.54 -3.05 -17.21
CA MET A 177 0.24 -3.21 -16.55
C MET A 177 -0.74 -2.14 -16.99
N VAL A 178 -2.02 -2.49 -17.08
CA VAL A 178 -3.09 -1.49 -17.21
C VAL A 178 -3.48 -0.96 -15.84
N TRP A 179 -3.68 0.34 -15.73
CA TRP A 179 -4.25 0.96 -14.54
C TRP A 179 -5.62 1.58 -14.83
N ILE A 180 -6.57 1.38 -13.90
CA ILE A 180 -7.93 1.92 -13.95
C ILE A 180 -8.23 2.65 -12.65
N GLY A 181 -8.38 3.97 -12.70
CA GLY A 181 -8.84 4.77 -11.58
C GLY A 181 -10.36 4.90 -11.56
N VAL A 182 -10.99 4.54 -10.44
CA VAL A 182 -12.44 4.52 -10.29
C VAL A 182 -12.91 5.65 -9.39
N SER A 183 -13.76 6.55 -9.92
CA SER A 183 -14.50 7.54 -9.11
C SER A 183 -15.62 6.81 -8.33
N ALA A 184 -15.21 6.02 -7.34
CA ALA A 184 -16.10 5.12 -6.61
C ALA A 184 -16.93 5.83 -5.53
N GLN A 185 -16.63 7.11 -5.21
CA GLN A 185 -17.28 7.84 -4.12
C GLN A 185 -17.94 9.13 -4.59
N ARG A 186 -19.04 9.46 -3.92
CA ARG A 186 -19.85 10.64 -4.22
C ARG A 186 -19.04 11.95 -4.16
N ALA A 187 -18.09 12.05 -3.24
CA ALA A 187 -17.30 13.26 -3.04
C ALA A 187 -16.48 13.65 -4.28
N GLY A 188 -15.90 12.69 -5.00
CA GLY A 188 -15.14 12.93 -6.23
C GLY A 188 -16.01 13.40 -7.39
N VAL A 189 -17.24 12.86 -7.51
CA VAL A 189 -18.17 13.14 -8.60
C VAL A 189 -19.02 14.38 -8.34
N GLU A 190 -19.74 14.40 -7.20
CA GLU A 190 -20.77 15.40 -6.87
C GLU A 190 -20.24 16.52 -5.97
N GLY A 191 -19.14 16.27 -5.24
CA GLY A 191 -18.64 17.16 -4.20
C GLY A 191 -19.37 17.03 -2.88
N GLY A 192 -19.11 17.97 -1.97
CA GLY A 192 -19.75 18.04 -0.64
C GLY A 192 -18.96 17.39 0.48
N GLY A 193 -17.80 16.79 0.20
CA GLY A 193 -16.95 16.14 1.21
C GLY A 193 -15.86 17.01 1.84
N ASN A 194 -15.61 18.21 1.31
CA ASN A 194 -14.51 19.05 1.77
C ASN A 194 -14.97 20.48 2.13
N PRO A 195 -14.67 20.97 3.35
CA PRO A 195 -14.92 22.35 3.75
C PRO A 195 -14.10 23.39 2.94
N THR A 196 -13.05 23.00 2.22
CA THR A 196 -12.22 23.92 1.43
C THR A 196 -12.77 24.20 0.02
N GLY A 197 -13.86 23.52 -0.41
CA GLY A 197 -14.52 23.76 -1.69
C GLY A 197 -13.60 23.53 -2.89
N ALA A 198 -12.98 22.33 -2.97
CA ALA A 198 -12.02 22.00 -4.02
C ALA A 198 -12.64 22.23 -5.43
N PRO A 199 -12.05 23.08 -6.28
CA PRO A 199 -12.60 23.40 -7.60
C PRO A 199 -12.43 22.24 -8.62
N ARG A 200 -11.87 21.10 -8.22
CA ARG A 200 -11.56 19.95 -9.07
C ARG A 200 -12.48 18.76 -8.88
N VAL A 201 -13.60 18.88 -8.18
CA VAL A 201 -14.69 17.91 -8.22
C VAL A 201 -15.21 17.82 -9.65
N LEU A 202 -15.43 16.63 -10.19
CA LEU A 202 -15.70 16.40 -11.61
C LEU A 202 -16.78 17.34 -12.17
N LYS A 203 -17.97 17.35 -11.60
CA LYS A 203 -19.11 18.18 -12.08
C LYS A 203 -18.90 19.68 -11.91
N ILE A 204 -17.98 20.10 -11.05
CA ILE A 204 -17.64 21.52 -10.83
C ILE A 204 -16.49 21.93 -11.77
N ALA A 205 -15.50 21.06 -11.92
CA ALA A 205 -14.31 21.33 -12.73
C ALA A 205 -14.63 21.43 -14.22
N ASP A 206 -15.48 20.53 -14.73
CA ASP A 206 -15.92 20.51 -16.13
C ASP A 206 -17.38 20.06 -16.23
N PRO A 207 -18.34 21.00 -16.04
CA PRO A 207 -19.77 20.67 -16.09
C PRO A 207 -20.25 20.19 -17.47
N GLU A 208 -19.58 20.60 -18.56
CA GLU A 208 -19.91 20.15 -19.91
C GLU A 208 -19.58 18.66 -20.08
N ARG A 209 -18.43 18.22 -19.58
CA ARG A 209 -17.95 16.84 -19.67
C ARG A 209 -18.66 15.93 -18.67
N TYR A 210 -18.76 16.33 -17.40
CA TYR A 210 -19.19 15.47 -16.30
C TYR A 210 -20.61 15.73 -15.79
N GLY A 211 -21.35 16.67 -16.39
CA GLY A 211 -22.68 17.05 -15.92
C GLY A 211 -23.73 15.92 -15.93
N SER A 212 -23.53 14.89 -16.77
CA SER A 212 -24.42 13.72 -16.88
C SER A 212 -24.15 12.63 -15.84
N LEU A 213 -23.07 12.73 -15.04
CA LEU A 213 -22.77 11.80 -13.97
C LEU A 213 -23.78 11.94 -12.84
N ASN A 214 -23.99 10.85 -12.09
CA ASN A 214 -24.86 10.80 -10.92
C ASN A 214 -24.37 9.72 -9.96
N HIS A 215 -23.78 10.13 -8.84
CA HIS A 215 -23.35 9.18 -7.81
C HIS A 215 -24.37 9.17 -6.67
N PRO A 216 -25.08 8.04 -6.42
CA PRO A 216 -26.24 7.99 -5.50
C PRO A 216 -25.86 8.12 -4.02
N GLY A 217 -24.59 7.89 -3.68
CA GLY A 217 -24.07 7.90 -2.31
C GLY A 217 -23.09 6.78 -2.04
N ASP A 218 -22.26 6.93 -1.01
CA ASP A 218 -21.16 6.02 -0.72
C ASP A 218 -21.63 4.63 -0.25
N ASP A 219 -22.87 4.47 0.16
CA ASP A 219 -23.50 3.18 0.49
C ASP A 219 -23.54 2.22 -0.71
N TYR A 220 -23.54 2.77 -1.92
CA TYR A 220 -23.55 2.01 -3.19
C TYR A 220 -22.16 1.81 -3.79
N SER A 221 -21.13 2.46 -3.25
CA SER A 221 -19.77 2.45 -3.78
C SER A 221 -19.18 1.05 -3.89
N TYR A 222 -19.52 0.17 -2.97
CA TYR A 222 -19.02 -1.20 -2.95
C TYR A 222 -19.49 -2.02 -4.14
N ASP A 223 -20.78 -1.94 -4.47
CA ASP A 223 -21.34 -2.63 -5.64
C ASP A 223 -20.89 -1.97 -6.95
N ILE A 224 -20.83 -0.64 -7.01
CA ILE A 224 -20.24 0.09 -8.15
C ILE A 224 -18.83 -0.42 -8.44
N PHE A 225 -18.01 -0.60 -7.41
CA PHE A 225 -16.63 -1.08 -7.55
C PHE A 225 -16.58 -2.53 -8.03
N SER A 226 -17.48 -3.41 -7.56
CA SER A 226 -17.66 -4.79 -8.06
C SER A 226 -18.04 -4.80 -9.53
N GLN A 227 -19.03 -4.00 -9.93
CA GLN A 227 -19.51 -3.94 -11.31
C GLN A 227 -18.40 -3.49 -12.26
N ILE A 228 -17.56 -2.52 -11.84
CA ILE A 228 -16.40 -2.07 -12.63
C ILE A 228 -15.34 -3.18 -12.73
N GLY A 229 -15.05 -3.88 -11.62
CA GLY A 229 -14.16 -5.05 -11.66
C GLY A 229 -14.66 -6.14 -12.64
N ALA A 230 -15.97 -6.41 -12.65
CA ALA A 230 -16.58 -7.36 -13.59
C ALA A 230 -16.51 -6.89 -15.05
N LEU A 231 -16.64 -5.56 -15.30
CA LEU A 231 -16.49 -5.00 -16.66
C LEU A 231 -15.09 -5.21 -17.23
N VAL A 232 -14.05 -5.19 -16.40
CA VAL A 232 -12.67 -5.45 -16.85
C VAL A 232 -12.58 -6.84 -17.51
N TRP A 233 -13.26 -7.84 -16.96
CA TRP A 233 -13.29 -9.19 -17.52
C TRP A 233 -14.22 -9.32 -18.73
N ASN A 234 -15.44 -8.80 -18.61
CA ASN A 234 -16.51 -9.05 -19.57
C ASN A 234 -16.46 -8.14 -20.80
N GLU A 235 -15.95 -6.90 -20.64
CA GLU A 235 -15.97 -5.86 -21.66
C GLU A 235 -14.56 -5.38 -22.04
N SER A 236 -13.56 -6.25 -21.89
CA SER A 236 -12.15 -5.92 -22.17
C SER A 236 -11.94 -5.39 -23.60
N THR A 237 -12.72 -5.87 -24.58
CA THR A 237 -12.67 -5.38 -25.96
C THR A 237 -12.99 -3.88 -26.05
N THR A 238 -13.99 -3.43 -25.32
CA THR A 238 -14.41 -2.01 -25.31
C THR A 238 -13.52 -1.19 -24.40
N LEU A 239 -13.29 -1.71 -23.18
CA LEU A 239 -12.63 -0.97 -22.09
C LEU A 239 -11.11 -0.90 -22.27
N LEU A 240 -10.51 -2.00 -22.73
CA LEU A 240 -9.05 -2.16 -22.81
C LEU A 240 -8.55 -2.21 -24.28
N GLY A 241 -9.39 -1.86 -25.26
CA GLY A 241 -8.99 -1.88 -26.67
C GLY A 241 -8.65 -3.27 -27.21
N GLY A 242 -9.17 -4.34 -26.59
CA GLY A 242 -8.92 -5.73 -26.98
C GLY A 242 -7.80 -6.42 -26.21
N LEU A 243 -7.15 -5.77 -25.25
CA LEU A 243 -6.25 -6.43 -24.30
C LEU A 243 -7.07 -7.41 -23.44
N VAL A 244 -6.55 -8.62 -23.24
CA VAL A 244 -7.23 -9.68 -22.49
C VAL A 244 -6.61 -9.76 -21.09
N PRO A 245 -7.33 -9.36 -20.03
CA PRO A 245 -6.82 -9.45 -18.68
C PRO A 245 -6.67 -10.90 -18.23
N GLU A 246 -5.57 -11.20 -17.57
CA GLU A 246 -5.34 -12.49 -16.90
C GLU A 246 -5.50 -12.35 -15.39
N ARG A 247 -5.27 -11.16 -14.88
CA ARG A 247 -5.30 -10.81 -13.43
C ARG A 247 -5.88 -9.41 -13.26
N VAL A 248 -6.73 -9.25 -12.26
CA VAL A 248 -7.32 -7.95 -11.90
C VAL A 248 -7.09 -7.73 -10.40
N ILE A 249 -6.29 -6.73 -10.06
CA ILE A 249 -5.90 -6.38 -8.69
C ILE A 249 -6.70 -5.16 -8.24
N ALA A 250 -7.41 -5.27 -7.11
CA ALA A 250 -8.00 -4.10 -6.47
C ALA A 250 -6.97 -3.38 -5.61
N ALA A 251 -6.87 -2.06 -5.75
CA ALA A 251 -6.00 -1.22 -4.93
C ALA A 251 -6.78 -0.08 -4.28
N GLY A 252 -6.34 0.36 -3.11
CA GLY A 252 -6.89 1.52 -2.43
C GLY A 252 -5.96 1.99 -1.33
N GLU A 253 -5.78 3.31 -1.25
CA GLU A 253 -4.88 3.96 -0.29
C GLU A 253 -5.68 4.76 0.74
N SER A 254 -5.19 4.77 2.01
CA SER A 254 -5.72 5.62 3.06
C SER A 254 -7.22 5.41 3.29
N GLN A 255 -8.03 6.43 3.07
CA GLN A 255 -9.48 6.38 3.18
C GLN A 255 -10.09 5.30 2.25
N SER A 256 -9.53 5.13 1.06
CA SER A 256 -9.94 4.07 0.14
C SER A 256 -9.48 2.69 0.61
N ALA A 257 -8.38 2.58 1.36
CA ALA A 257 -7.98 1.34 2.01
C ALA A 257 -8.95 0.91 3.13
N PHE A 258 -9.58 1.85 3.86
CA PHE A 258 -10.66 1.51 4.78
C PHE A 258 -11.87 0.94 4.02
N ARG A 259 -12.23 1.54 2.87
CA ARG A 259 -13.28 1.04 1.98
C ARG A 259 -12.92 -0.33 1.44
N LEU A 260 -11.69 -0.51 0.97
CA LEU A 260 -11.22 -1.80 0.44
C LEU A 260 -11.18 -2.89 1.53
N THR A 261 -10.83 -2.54 2.78
CA THR A 261 -10.94 -3.46 3.93
C THR A 261 -12.39 -3.92 4.13
N SER A 262 -13.36 -2.99 4.12
CA SER A 262 -14.78 -3.34 4.24
C SER A 262 -15.27 -4.12 3.02
N TYR A 263 -14.78 -3.81 1.82
CA TYR A 263 -15.07 -4.57 0.61
C TYR A 263 -14.62 -6.03 0.72
N ILE A 264 -13.36 -6.26 1.13
CA ILE A 264 -12.81 -7.60 1.30
C ILE A 264 -13.62 -8.40 2.33
N ASN A 265 -14.01 -7.75 3.44
CA ASN A 265 -14.72 -8.41 4.52
C ASN A 265 -16.20 -8.71 4.20
N ALA A 266 -16.86 -7.81 3.47
CA ALA A 266 -18.29 -7.88 3.23
C ALA A 266 -18.64 -8.41 1.82
N LEU A 267 -17.97 -7.89 0.78
CA LEU A 267 -18.36 -8.10 -0.61
C LEU A 267 -17.55 -9.18 -1.32
N ALA A 268 -16.25 -9.29 -1.09
CA ALA A 268 -15.42 -10.30 -1.76
C ALA A 268 -15.94 -11.74 -1.62
N PRO A 269 -16.58 -12.14 -0.50
CA PRO A 269 -17.19 -13.47 -0.38
C PRO A 269 -18.38 -13.73 -1.29
N ILE A 270 -19.04 -12.67 -1.77
CA ILE A 270 -20.23 -12.75 -2.64
C ILE A 270 -19.98 -12.21 -4.04
N HIS A 271 -19.00 -11.32 -4.20
CA HIS A 271 -18.56 -10.73 -5.48
C HIS A 271 -17.07 -11.04 -5.70
N ASP A 272 -16.75 -12.25 -6.13
CA ASP A 272 -15.36 -12.68 -6.37
C ASP A 272 -14.85 -12.18 -7.72
N VAL A 273 -14.60 -10.87 -7.83
CA VAL A 273 -14.22 -10.21 -9.10
C VAL A 273 -12.73 -9.89 -9.21
N PHE A 274 -11.99 -9.85 -8.10
CA PHE A 274 -10.58 -9.48 -8.08
C PHE A 274 -9.68 -10.67 -7.80
N SER A 275 -8.57 -10.75 -8.52
CA SER A 275 -7.55 -11.80 -8.35
C SER A 275 -6.70 -11.59 -7.09
N GLY A 276 -6.66 -10.38 -6.54
CA GLY A 276 -5.93 -10.03 -5.33
C GLY A 276 -6.14 -8.57 -4.93
N TYR A 277 -5.59 -8.19 -3.78
CA TYR A 277 -5.85 -6.90 -3.14
C TYR A 277 -4.57 -6.25 -2.63
N LEU A 278 -4.33 -4.99 -3.03
CA LEU A 278 -3.31 -4.10 -2.46
C LEU A 278 -4.00 -3.10 -1.52
N VAL A 279 -3.88 -3.33 -0.22
CA VAL A 279 -4.47 -2.47 0.82
C VAL A 279 -3.38 -1.52 1.32
N HIS A 280 -3.31 -0.34 0.72
CA HIS A 280 -2.20 0.60 0.87
C HIS A 280 -2.49 1.63 1.96
N SER A 281 -1.60 1.75 2.95
CA SER A 281 -1.64 2.76 4.02
C SER A 281 -2.96 2.81 4.78
N ARG A 282 -3.51 1.63 5.16
CA ARG A 282 -4.72 1.56 5.97
C ARG A 282 -4.46 1.88 7.44
N GLY A 283 -5.50 2.31 8.15
CA GLY A 283 -5.52 2.30 9.61
C GLY A 283 -6.19 1.05 10.20
N ALA A 284 -6.50 1.10 11.49
CA ALA A 284 -7.11 -0.02 12.21
C ALA A 284 -8.56 -0.31 11.81
N ARG A 285 -9.33 0.71 11.43
CA ARG A 285 -10.80 0.61 11.27
C ARG A 285 -11.23 0.08 9.91
N GLY A 286 -12.49 -0.40 9.85
CA GLY A 286 -13.26 -0.54 8.61
C GLY A 286 -14.04 0.74 8.27
N ALA A 287 -14.45 0.90 7.02
CA ALA A 287 -15.39 1.95 6.62
C ALA A 287 -16.84 1.47 6.75
N ASP A 288 -17.76 2.42 6.90
CA ASP A 288 -19.19 2.14 7.02
C ASP A 288 -19.74 1.48 5.75
N LEU A 289 -20.67 0.54 5.91
CA LEU A 289 -21.42 -0.05 4.81
C LEU A 289 -22.69 0.76 4.49
N LEU A 290 -23.40 1.22 5.50
CA LEU A 290 -24.55 2.11 5.39
C LEU A 290 -24.40 3.30 6.33
N THR A 291 -24.83 4.47 5.86
CA THR A 291 -24.82 5.71 6.62
C THR A 291 -26.26 6.26 6.86
N GLU A 292 -26.42 7.06 7.90
CA GLU A 292 -27.70 7.76 8.18
C GLU A 292 -28.20 8.57 6.95
N PRO A 293 -29.50 8.68 6.71
CA PRO A 293 -30.65 8.37 7.60
C PRO A 293 -31.18 6.92 7.52
N ARG A 294 -30.47 6.03 6.86
CA ARG A 294 -30.78 4.59 6.79
C ARG A 294 -30.38 3.89 8.09
N PRO A 295 -30.79 2.63 8.31
CA PRO A 295 -30.16 1.86 9.38
C PRO A 295 -28.65 1.92 9.21
N SER A 296 -27.94 2.55 10.15
CA SER A 296 -26.49 2.67 10.09
C SER A 296 -25.84 1.31 10.29
N VAL A 297 -24.90 0.96 9.43
CA VAL A 297 -24.02 -0.20 9.59
C VAL A 297 -22.58 0.31 9.63
N PRO A 298 -22.17 0.87 10.80
CA PRO A 298 -20.85 1.47 10.94
C PRO A 298 -19.75 0.42 10.86
N GLY A 299 -18.64 0.79 10.24
CA GLY A 299 -17.42 0.01 10.28
C GLY A 299 -16.85 -0.05 11.70
N PRO A 300 -16.31 -1.20 12.14
CA PRO A 300 -15.71 -1.30 13.46
C PRO A 300 -14.45 -0.45 13.56
N GLN A 301 -14.14 0.04 14.77
CA GLN A 301 -12.94 0.82 15.05
C GLN A 301 -11.64 0.00 14.90
N VAL A 302 -11.77 -1.32 14.98
CA VAL A 302 -10.70 -2.28 14.65
C VAL A 302 -11.30 -3.33 13.73
N ALA A 303 -10.72 -3.52 12.55
CA ALA A 303 -11.12 -4.51 11.56
C ALA A 303 -9.90 -5.25 11.03
N GLN A 304 -9.81 -6.52 11.31
CA GLN A 304 -8.90 -7.44 10.62
C GLN A 304 -9.49 -7.76 9.23
N ILE A 305 -8.68 -8.31 8.37
CA ILE A 305 -9.13 -8.83 7.07
C ILE A 305 -9.47 -10.30 7.25
N ARG A 306 -10.69 -10.66 6.87
CA ARG A 306 -11.14 -12.04 6.90
C ARG A 306 -10.25 -12.98 6.07
N ALA A 307 -10.28 -14.27 6.38
CA ALA A 307 -9.62 -15.26 5.55
C ALA A 307 -10.36 -15.39 4.20
N ILE A 308 -9.66 -15.11 3.10
CA ILE A 308 -10.14 -15.32 1.73
C ILE A 308 -9.09 -16.09 0.93
N GLU A 309 -9.50 -16.69 -0.18
CA GLU A 309 -8.59 -17.45 -1.05
C GLU A 309 -7.69 -16.54 -1.92
N ARG A 310 -8.07 -15.28 -2.10
CA ARG A 310 -7.32 -14.31 -2.91
C ARG A 310 -6.18 -13.69 -2.11
N PRO A 311 -4.99 -13.50 -2.70
CA PRO A 311 -3.88 -12.81 -2.05
C PRO A 311 -4.25 -11.39 -1.61
N VAL A 312 -3.92 -11.05 -0.36
CA VAL A 312 -4.04 -9.71 0.20
C VAL A 312 -2.68 -9.24 0.71
N LEU A 313 -2.18 -8.16 0.16
CA LEU A 313 -0.98 -7.49 0.62
C LEU A 313 -1.36 -6.14 1.24
N VAL A 314 -1.13 -6.02 2.54
CA VAL A 314 -1.24 -4.75 3.28
C VAL A 314 0.13 -4.09 3.25
N PHE A 315 0.18 -2.83 2.83
CA PHE A 315 1.40 -2.01 2.84
C PHE A 315 1.20 -0.83 3.79
N SER A 316 2.14 -0.59 4.70
CA SER A 316 2.04 0.46 5.72
C SER A 316 3.34 1.23 5.87
N ALA A 317 3.22 2.56 5.90
CA ALA A 317 4.26 3.47 6.35
C ALA A 317 4.26 3.59 7.89
N GLU A 318 5.29 4.20 8.49
CA GLU A 318 5.33 4.43 9.94
C GLU A 318 4.11 5.20 10.45
N THR A 319 3.66 6.23 9.73
CA THR A 319 2.47 7.02 10.10
C THR A 319 1.21 6.16 10.27
N ASP A 320 1.13 5.03 9.55
CA ASP A 320 -0.07 4.19 9.50
C ASP A 320 -0.16 3.23 10.69
N VAL A 321 1.00 2.78 11.19
CA VAL A 321 1.11 1.64 12.11
C VAL A 321 0.74 2.01 13.54
N VAL A 322 1.21 3.16 14.05
CA VAL A 322 0.97 3.59 15.43
C VAL A 322 0.14 4.87 15.51
N GLY A 323 -0.18 5.30 16.73
CA GLY A 323 -0.93 6.52 17.02
C GLY A 323 -2.45 6.37 16.89
N ASP A 324 -3.17 7.44 17.25
CA ASP A 324 -4.64 7.42 17.34
C ASP A 324 -5.32 7.62 15.99
N ARG A 325 -4.63 8.23 15.02
CA ARG A 325 -5.25 8.61 13.75
C ARG A 325 -5.49 7.41 12.83
N LEU A 326 -4.48 6.55 12.66
CA LEU A 326 -4.53 5.37 11.80
C LEU A 326 -4.37 4.10 12.62
N GLY A 327 -3.24 3.91 13.31
CA GLY A 327 -3.01 2.91 14.34
C GLY A 327 -3.27 1.47 13.89
N TYR A 328 -2.81 1.11 12.68
CA TYR A 328 -2.99 -0.21 12.08
C TYR A 328 -2.58 -1.37 13.00
N ARG A 329 -1.55 -1.17 13.85
CA ARG A 329 -1.10 -2.19 14.81
C ARG A 329 -2.23 -2.80 15.64
N ARG A 330 -3.30 -2.05 15.91
CA ARG A 330 -4.48 -2.55 16.64
C ARG A 330 -5.28 -3.60 15.85
N ALA A 331 -5.16 -3.58 14.53
CA ALA A 331 -5.80 -4.54 13.62
C ALA A 331 -4.81 -5.56 13.05
N GLU A 332 -3.59 -5.64 13.61
CA GLU A 332 -2.60 -6.62 13.20
C GLU A 332 -3.16 -8.04 13.33
N GLN A 333 -2.78 -8.89 12.37
CA GLN A 333 -3.17 -10.29 12.34
C GLN A 333 -2.00 -11.15 11.84
N PRO A 334 -1.97 -12.44 12.16
CA PRO A 334 -0.96 -13.34 11.65
C PRO A 334 -0.95 -13.40 10.12
N GLU A 335 0.24 -13.45 9.53
CA GLU A 335 0.40 -13.73 8.12
C GLU A 335 0.00 -15.18 7.80
N THR A 336 -0.61 -15.40 6.64
CA THR A 336 -1.10 -16.70 6.16
C THR A 336 -0.63 -16.94 4.72
N ASP A 337 -1.01 -18.04 4.11
CA ASP A 337 -0.70 -18.30 2.70
C ASP A 337 -1.35 -17.28 1.76
N ASN A 338 -2.42 -16.57 2.20
CA ASN A 338 -3.13 -15.57 1.41
C ASN A 338 -3.09 -14.14 2.03
N PHE A 339 -2.31 -13.91 3.08
CA PHE A 339 -2.20 -12.61 3.73
C PHE A 339 -0.74 -12.24 4.05
N ARG A 340 -0.31 -11.08 3.60
CA ARG A 340 0.98 -10.45 3.95
C ARG A 340 0.78 -9.01 4.39
N SER A 341 1.64 -8.57 5.32
CA SER A 341 1.67 -7.19 5.78
C SER A 341 3.11 -6.68 5.77
N TRP A 342 3.37 -5.69 4.94
CA TRP A 342 4.66 -5.01 4.82
C TRP A 342 4.61 -3.69 5.58
N GLU A 343 5.60 -3.46 6.44
CA GLU A 343 5.77 -2.21 7.18
C GLU A 343 7.15 -1.65 6.87
N VAL A 344 7.23 -0.36 6.54
CA VAL A 344 8.44 0.23 5.97
C VAL A 344 9.01 1.31 6.88
N ALA A 345 10.26 1.12 7.32
CA ALA A 345 10.97 2.08 8.15
C ALA A 345 11.34 3.35 7.37
N GLY A 346 11.32 4.50 8.05
CA GLY A 346 11.69 5.79 7.51
C GLY A 346 10.65 6.40 6.56
N THR A 347 9.42 5.90 6.52
CA THR A 347 8.39 6.35 5.57
C THR A 347 7.21 7.03 6.25
N ALA A 348 6.49 7.86 5.51
CA ALA A 348 5.26 8.50 5.94
C ALA A 348 4.10 8.15 5.03
N HIS A 349 2.88 8.36 5.51
CA HIS A 349 1.63 8.15 4.79
C HIS A 349 1.60 8.85 3.43
N ALA A 350 2.03 10.11 3.41
CA ALA A 350 2.37 10.87 2.21
C ALA A 350 3.71 11.58 2.46
N ASP A 351 4.52 11.71 1.44
CA ASP A 351 5.91 12.16 1.53
C ASP A 351 6.26 13.17 0.42
N ALA A 352 7.51 13.63 0.39
CA ALA A 352 7.97 14.58 -0.62
C ALA A 352 7.80 14.04 -2.05
N TYR A 353 7.89 12.72 -2.25
CA TYR A 353 7.70 12.11 -3.56
C TYR A 353 6.24 12.24 -4.01
N SER A 354 5.30 11.75 -3.21
CA SER A 354 3.87 11.79 -3.54
C SER A 354 3.30 13.22 -3.61
N LEU A 355 3.88 14.15 -2.84
CA LEU A 355 3.40 15.52 -2.72
C LEU A 355 4.03 16.52 -3.73
N GLY A 356 4.98 16.10 -4.56
CA GLY A 356 5.58 17.03 -5.51
C GLY A 356 6.57 16.45 -6.52
N ILE A 357 7.19 15.29 -6.27
CA ILE A 357 8.21 14.73 -7.18
C ILE A 357 7.57 13.81 -8.23
N SER A 358 6.58 13.02 -7.82
CA SER A 358 5.93 12.03 -8.70
C SER A 358 5.38 12.64 -10.00
N GLU A 359 4.94 13.90 -9.97
CA GLU A 359 4.39 14.60 -11.14
C GLU A 359 5.40 14.72 -12.29
N THR A 360 6.67 14.82 -11.98
CA THR A 360 7.76 15.03 -12.95
C THR A 360 8.65 13.80 -13.15
N ASP A 361 8.48 12.77 -12.34
CA ASP A 361 9.25 11.53 -12.47
C ASP A 361 8.77 10.73 -13.69
N VAL A 362 9.62 10.64 -14.70
CA VAL A 362 9.39 9.88 -15.94
C VAL A 362 10.21 8.58 -15.99
N GLY A 363 10.78 8.16 -14.86
CA GLY A 363 11.53 6.90 -14.75
C GLY A 363 12.95 6.94 -15.35
N ASP A 364 13.49 8.13 -15.55
CA ASP A 364 14.84 8.37 -16.12
C ASP A 364 15.93 8.58 -15.05
N GLY A 365 15.60 8.38 -13.77
CA GLY A 365 16.46 8.65 -12.61
C GLY A 365 16.31 10.06 -12.03
N GLY A 366 15.66 10.99 -12.74
CA GLY A 366 15.45 12.35 -12.24
C GLY A 366 14.57 12.43 -10.98
N GLY A 367 13.62 11.50 -10.84
CA GLY A 367 12.82 11.36 -9.63
C GLY A 367 13.63 10.87 -8.43
N ASP A 368 14.59 9.98 -8.66
CA ASP A 368 15.50 9.45 -7.64
C ASP A 368 16.46 10.54 -7.16
N ASP A 369 17.04 11.31 -8.08
CA ASP A 369 17.88 12.47 -7.76
C ASP A 369 17.10 13.53 -6.96
N ALA A 370 15.86 13.81 -7.34
CA ALA A 370 15.00 14.77 -6.63
C ALA A 370 14.64 14.31 -5.23
N LEU A 371 14.36 13.01 -5.04
CA LEU A 371 14.05 12.46 -3.72
C LEU A 371 15.29 12.48 -2.81
N PHE A 372 16.46 12.12 -3.34
CA PHE A 372 17.71 12.21 -2.58
C PHE A 372 18.03 13.66 -2.19
N ALA A 373 17.88 14.60 -3.13
CA ALA A 373 18.06 16.03 -2.83
C ALA A 373 17.07 16.52 -1.75
N ALA A 374 15.83 16.03 -1.76
CA ALA A 374 14.85 16.34 -0.73
C ALA A 374 15.20 15.76 0.65
N MET A 375 16.01 14.71 0.74
CA MET A 375 16.55 14.21 2.02
C MET A 375 17.63 15.15 2.59
N LEU A 376 18.38 15.81 1.72
CA LEU A 376 19.43 16.77 2.13
C LEU A 376 18.84 18.12 2.51
N ASP A 377 17.84 18.59 1.78
CA ASP A 377 17.15 19.87 2.00
C ASP A 377 15.63 19.66 1.90
N ALA A 378 15.06 19.05 2.92
CA ALA A 378 13.67 18.64 2.92
C ALA A 378 12.71 19.83 2.92
N PRO A 379 11.68 19.83 2.06
CA PRO A 379 10.73 20.92 1.97
C PRO A 379 9.81 20.96 3.20
N THR A 380 9.36 22.16 3.56
CA THR A 380 8.26 22.38 4.52
C THR A 380 6.95 22.73 3.83
N ALA A 381 7.01 23.09 2.54
CA ALA A 381 5.87 23.51 1.74
C ALA A 381 5.76 22.64 0.48
N VAL A 382 4.56 22.14 0.20
CA VAL A 382 4.26 21.24 -0.91
C VAL A 382 2.97 21.66 -1.63
N TYR A 383 2.63 20.97 -2.73
CA TYR A 383 1.50 21.32 -3.59
C TYR A 383 1.55 22.80 -3.98
N PHE A 384 2.58 23.17 -4.75
CA PHE A 384 2.79 24.56 -5.20
C PHE A 384 2.87 25.58 -4.05
N GLY A 385 3.30 25.13 -2.84
CA GLY A 385 3.39 25.99 -1.66
C GLY A 385 2.06 26.26 -0.96
N ILE A 386 0.99 25.52 -1.30
CA ILE A 386 -0.34 25.69 -0.69
C ILE A 386 -0.39 25.07 0.72
N ILE A 387 0.24 23.90 0.92
CA ILE A 387 0.31 23.24 2.22
C ILE A 387 1.68 23.53 2.81
N THR A 388 1.71 24.13 4.00
CA THR A 388 2.94 24.42 4.75
C THR A 388 2.86 23.75 6.12
N CYS A 389 3.90 22.95 6.43
CA CYS A 389 4.05 22.25 7.69
C CYS A 389 5.13 22.89 8.57
N GLU A 390 5.13 22.58 9.86
CA GLU A 390 6.07 23.20 10.82
C GLU A 390 7.48 22.61 10.74
N ARG A 391 7.59 21.35 10.27
CA ARG A 391 8.86 20.64 10.13
C ARG A 391 9.06 20.20 8.68
N PRO A 392 10.32 19.93 8.27
CA PRO A 392 10.61 19.34 6.98
C PRO A 392 9.83 18.04 6.77
N ILE A 393 9.22 17.88 5.58
CA ILE A 393 8.37 16.75 5.22
C ILE A 393 9.23 15.50 4.99
N ASN A 394 8.69 14.32 5.29
CA ASN A 394 9.38 13.05 5.06
C ASN A 394 9.78 12.89 3.59
N SER A 395 11.01 12.47 3.37
CA SER A 395 11.61 12.17 2.07
C SER A 395 12.12 10.72 2.02
N GLY A 396 11.38 9.81 2.64
CA GLY A 396 11.75 8.42 2.79
C GLY A 396 11.46 7.55 1.54
N PRO A 397 11.76 6.25 1.64
CA PRO A 397 11.77 5.32 0.50
C PRO A 397 10.40 4.73 0.13
N HIS A 398 9.29 5.36 0.45
CA HIS A 398 7.93 4.82 0.24
C HIS A 398 7.74 4.31 -1.20
N THR A 399 8.05 5.14 -2.20
CA THR A 399 7.86 4.81 -3.62
C THR A 399 8.58 3.52 -4.04
N TYR A 400 9.84 3.30 -3.62
CA TYR A 400 10.60 2.12 -4.05
C TYR A 400 10.01 0.82 -3.51
N VAL A 401 9.64 0.82 -2.22
CA VAL A 401 9.10 -0.38 -1.58
C VAL A 401 7.67 -0.67 -2.05
N LEU A 402 6.88 0.37 -2.36
CA LEU A 402 5.55 0.17 -2.94
C LEU A 402 5.63 -0.39 -4.37
N ARG A 403 6.60 0.05 -5.20
CA ARG A 403 6.88 -0.56 -6.51
C ARG A 403 7.18 -2.06 -6.34
N ALA A 404 8.02 -2.41 -5.38
CA ALA A 404 8.33 -3.81 -5.06
C ALA A 404 7.09 -4.58 -4.55
N ALA A 405 6.23 -3.96 -3.76
CA ALA A 405 4.98 -4.57 -3.28
C ALA A 405 4.00 -4.87 -4.41
N VAL A 406 3.86 -3.99 -5.40
CA VAL A 406 3.04 -4.21 -6.61
C VAL A 406 3.57 -5.43 -7.38
N ARG A 407 4.88 -5.49 -7.66
CA ARG A 407 5.52 -6.63 -8.33
C ARG A 407 5.36 -7.94 -7.54
N ALA A 408 5.53 -7.86 -6.22
CA ALA A 408 5.42 -9.03 -5.34
C ALA A 408 3.99 -9.58 -5.34
N LEU A 409 2.96 -8.73 -5.27
CA LEU A 409 1.56 -9.14 -5.32
C LEU A 409 1.19 -9.74 -6.67
N ASP A 410 1.58 -9.11 -7.79
CA ASP A 410 1.36 -9.67 -9.13
C ASP A 410 2.02 -11.04 -9.30
N THR A 411 3.27 -11.17 -8.87
CA THR A 411 3.99 -12.44 -8.89
C THR A 411 3.29 -13.50 -8.03
N TRP A 412 2.81 -13.13 -6.85
CA TRP A 412 2.08 -14.03 -5.97
C TRP A 412 0.80 -14.56 -6.61
N ILE A 413 0.00 -13.66 -7.19
CA ILE A 413 -1.23 -14.06 -7.92
C ILE A 413 -0.90 -15.00 -9.09
N ARG A 414 0.18 -14.73 -9.81
CA ARG A 414 0.61 -15.48 -10.99
C ARG A 414 1.15 -16.87 -10.67
N THR A 415 1.85 -17.01 -9.54
CA THR A 415 2.60 -18.23 -9.19
C THR A 415 1.99 -19.01 -8.03
N GLY A 416 1.07 -18.43 -7.27
CA GLY A 416 0.57 -18.98 -6.01
C GLY A 416 1.57 -18.90 -4.85
N VAL A 417 2.78 -18.37 -5.08
CA VAL A 417 3.84 -18.31 -4.07
C VAL A 417 3.83 -16.94 -3.39
N ALA A 418 3.46 -16.91 -2.13
CA ALA A 418 3.47 -15.70 -1.33
C ALA A 418 4.88 -15.12 -1.18
N PRO A 419 5.06 -13.79 -1.21
CA PRO A 419 6.34 -13.18 -0.88
C PRO A 419 6.75 -13.55 0.56
N PRO A 420 8.06 -13.55 0.87
CA PRO A 420 8.52 -13.81 2.22
C PRO A 420 7.86 -12.89 3.25
N ALA A 421 7.65 -13.41 4.46
CA ALA A 421 7.26 -12.60 5.60
C ALA A 421 8.36 -11.58 5.92
N THR A 422 7.97 -10.35 6.25
CA THR A 422 8.90 -9.26 6.57
C THR A 422 8.88 -8.96 8.07
N PRO A 423 10.00 -8.46 8.64
CA PRO A 423 9.99 -7.94 9.99
C PRO A 423 8.92 -6.85 10.16
N LYS A 424 8.38 -6.71 11.37
CA LYS A 424 7.48 -5.61 11.73
C LYS A 424 8.28 -4.48 12.38
N LEU A 425 7.78 -3.26 12.25
CA LEU A 425 8.34 -2.10 12.97
C LEU A 425 8.28 -2.32 14.48
N GLU A 426 9.36 -2.01 15.18
CA GLU A 426 9.45 -2.14 16.64
C GLU A 426 8.84 -0.90 17.30
N ASN A 427 7.63 -1.04 17.83
CA ASN A 427 6.90 0.06 18.50
C ASN A 427 7.00 -0.01 20.02
N ASP A 428 6.74 1.13 20.69
CA ASP A 428 6.57 1.19 22.13
C ASP A 428 5.29 0.44 22.57
N ALA A 429 5.18 0.19 23.89
CA ALA A 429 4.04 -0.53 24.45
C ALA A 429 2.73 0.25 24.37
N GLU A 430 2.81 1.57 24.32
CA GLU A 430 1.70 2.52 24.23
C GLU A 430 1.21 2.70 22.79
N LEU A 431 1.90 2.17 21.78
CA LEU A 431 1.63 2.34 20.35
C LEU A 431 1.64 3.81 19.90
N THR A 432 2.54 4.60 20.47
CA THR A 432 2.67 6.04 20.18
C THR A 432 3.95 6.41 19.43
N GLY A 433 4.93 5.49 19.39
CA GLY A 433 6.24 5.68 18.78
C GLY A 433 6.95 4.37 18.48
N TYR A 434 8.18 4.48 18.02
CA TYR A 434 9.03 3.37 17.62
C TYR A 434 10.31 3.30 18.47
N ALA A 435 10.87 2.10 18.60
CA ALA A 435 12.26 1.94 18.98
C ALA A 435 13.15 2.47 17.84
N LEU A 436 14.16 3.29 18.19
CA LEU A 436 15.02 3.96 17.22
C LEU A 436 16.45 3.42 17.27
N ASP A 437 17.11 3.39 16.13
CA ASP A 437 18.55 3.17 16.06
C ASP A 437 19.35 4.41 16.53
N ALA A 438 20.68 4.31 16.52
CA ALA A 438 21.57 5.40 16.96
C ALA A 438 21.46 6.67 16.10
N ASN A 439 20.90 6.57 14.90
CA ASN A 439 20.72 7.64 13.94
C ASN A 439 19.32 8.26 13.97
N GLY A 440 18.43 7.71 14.81
CA GLY A 440 17.05 8.19 14.97
C GLY A 440 16.04 7.62 13.98
N ASN A 441 16.38 6.56 13.23
CA ASN A 441 15.48 5.85 12.34
C ASN A 441 14.85 4.65 13.07
N ALA A 442 13.61 4.29 12.71
CA ALA A 442 12.89 3.19 13.34
C ALA A 442 13.59 1.85 13.12
N LEU A 443 13.58 1.01 14.17
CA LEU A 443 14.03 -0.38 14.13
C LEU A 443 12.91 -1.29 13.61
N GLY A 444 13.33 -2.43 13.07
CA GLY A 444 12.40 -3.39 12.45
C GLY A 444 11.88 -2.91 11.10
N GLY A 445 10.81 -3.53 10.62
CA GLY A 445 10.23 -3.24 9.31
C GLY A 445 11.12 -3.60 8.12
N ILE A 446 10.68 -3.23 6.93
CA ILE A 446 11.50 -3.27 5.71
C ILE A 446 12.42 -2.05 5.74
N ARG A 447 13.72 -2.30 5.68
CA ARG A 447 14.75 -1.25 5.72
C ARG A 447 15.42 -1.13 4.35
N THR A 448 15.75 0.11 3.99
CA THR A 448 16.38 0.47 2.72
C THR A 448 17.66 1.28 2.98
N PRO A 449 18.49 1.56 1.97
CA PRO A 449 19.67 2.42 2.12
C PRO A 449 19.40 3.74 2.82
N HIS A 450 18.20 4.30 2.65
CA HIS A 450 17.79 5.58 3.22
C HIS A 450 17.80 5.60 4.75
N VAL A 451 17.63 4.45 5.40
CA VAL A 451 17.69 4.30 6.87
C VAL A 451 18.91 3.50 7.34
N ASP A 452 19.53 2.69 6.49
CA ASP A 452 20.71 1.87 6.86
C ASP A 452 22.04 2.58 6.61
N VAL A 453 22.09 3.49 5.63
CA VAL A 453 23.22 4.38 5.33
C VAL A 453 22.71 5.83 5.28
N PRO A 454 22.21 6.36 6.44
CA PRO A 454 21.38 7.54 6.44
C PRO A 454 22.19 8.84 6.30
N VAL A 455 21.59 9.81 5.62
CA VAL A 455 22.02 11.22 5.59
C VAL A 455 21.06 12.11 6.39
N ALA A 456 19.97 11.53 6.86
CA ALA A 456 18.93 12.16 7.66
C ALA A 456 18.26 11.14 8.57
N ALA A 457 17.66 11.59 9.66
CA ALA A 457 16.66 10.82 10.37
C ALA A 457 15.31 11.01 9.68
N LEU A 458 14.71 9.90 9.23
CA LEU A 458 13.42 9.84 8.55
C LEU A 458 12.37 9.29 9.51
N SER A 459 11.21 9.92 9.63
CA SER A 459 10.15 9.40 10.46
C SER A 459 8.77 9.66 9.88
N GLY A 460 7.86 8.72 10.04
CA GLY A 460 6.44 8.91 9.79
C GLY A 460 5.73 9.76 10.84
N LEU A 461 6.43 10.13 11.93
CA LEU A 461 5.84 10.79 13.09
C LEU A 461 6.42 12.19 13.30
N GLY A 462 5.88 12.91 14.31
CA GLY A 462 6.43 14.16 14.81
C GLY A 462 6.14 15.41 13.98
N GLN A 463 5.30 15.31 12.95
CA GLN A 463 4.90 16.46 12.14
C GLN A 463 3.71 17.20 12.76
N SER A 464 3.68 18.52 12.54
CA SER A 464 2.63 19.42 12.99
C SER A 464 2.36 20.52 11.95
N GLY A 465 1.31 21.31 12.15
CA GLY A 465 0.89 22.37 11.25
C GLY A 465 -0.53 22.20 10.75
N GLY A 466 -0.78 22.42 9.46
CA GLY A 466 -2.11 22.29 8.84
C GLY A 466 -2.72 20.90 8.96
N SER A 467 -4.02 20.78 8.67
CA SER A 467 -4.81 19.55 8.92
C SER A 467 -4.25 18.26 8.31
N PHE A 468 -3.51 18.35 7.21
CA PHE A 468 -2.89 17.18 6.54
C PHE A 468 -1.47 16.91 6.99
N CYS A 469 -0.77 17.90 7.58
CA CYS A 469 0.65 17.77 7.93
C CYS A 469 0.95 16.57 8.82
N GLY A 470 0.06 16.21 9.73
CA GLY A 470 0.19 15.00 10.57
C GLY A 470 0.28 13.67 9.81
N LEU A 471 0.10 13.66 8.48
CA LEU A 471 0.28 12.50 7.60
C LEU A 471 1.64 12.50 6.88
N PHE A 472 2.39 13.62 6.93
CA PHE A 472 3.55 13.83 6.05
C PHE A 472 4.89 13.49 6.71
N GLY A 473 4.87 13.04 7.97
CA GLY A 473 6.10 12.68 8.68
C GLY A 473 7.17 13.77 8.69
N THR A 474 8.39 13.40 8.98
CA THR A 474 9.51 14.36 9.10
C THR A 474 10.79 13.83 8.49
N THR A 475 11.63 14.74 7.97
CA THR A 475 13.04 14.56 7.64
C THR A 475 13.87 15.49 8.51
N THR A 476 14.91 14.97 9.17
CA THR A 476 15.87 15.76 9.91
C THR A 476 17.25 15.47 9.35
N SER A 477 17.75 16.35 8.48
CA SER A 477 19.05 16.22 7.84
C SER A 477 20.16 16.21 8.88
N PHE A 478 21.19 15.39 8.69
CA PHE A 478 22.32 15.34 9.61
C PHE A 478 23.23 16.54 9.41
N THR A 479 23.87 16.96 10.50
CA THR A 479 24.92 17.98 10.48
C THR A 479 26.21 17.41 9.89
N ASP A 480 27.10 18.30 9.41
CA ASP A 480 28.42 17.91 8.92
C ASP A 480 29.21 17.07 9.95
N GLU A 481 29.07 17.36 11.25
CA GLU A 481 29.71 16.60 12.32
C GLU A 481 29.15 15.18 12.45
N GLN A 482 27.84 15.02 12.34
CA GLN A 482 27.19 13.70 12.35
C GLN A 482 27.62 12.87 11.14
N LEU A 483 27.65 13.49 9.97
CA LEU A 483 28.06 12.85 8.73
C LEU A 483 29.54 12.43 8.74
N ALA A 484 30.42 13.29 9.23
CA ALA A 484 31.83 12.96 9.44
C ALA A 484 32.06 11.86 10.48
N GLY A 485 31.09 11.64 11.38
CA GLY A 485 31.09 10.52 12.33
C GLY A 485 30.65 9.19 11.71
N LEU A 486 29.91 9.23 10.60
CA LEU A 486 29.37 8.06 9.90
C LEU A 486 30.22 7.63 8.69
N TYR A 487 30.84 8.60 8.00
CA TYR A 487 31.52 8.41 6.73
C TYR A 487 32.89 9.08 6.73
N ASP A 488 33.92 8.32 6.36
CA ASP A 488 35.31 8.83 6.29
C ASP A 488 35.44 9.87 5.16
N ASP A 489 34.81 9.62 4.01
CA ASP A 489 34.75 10.51 2.86
C ASP A 489 33.59 10.10 1.93
N LYS A 490 33.45 10.83 0.81
CA LYS A 490 32.43 10.56 -0.21
C LYS A 490 32.53 9.15 -0.83
N ALA A 491 33.74 8.62 -0.97
CA ALA A 491 33.95 7.28 -1.56
C ALA A 491 33.51 6.18 -0.57
N ASP A 492 33.77 6.36 0.72
CA ASP A 492 33.28 5.48 1.79
C ASP A 492 31.74 5.50 1.85
N PHE A 493 31.14 6.68 1.83
CA PHE A 493 29.67 6.81 1.77
C PHE A 493 29.10 6.07 0.56
N GLN A 494 29.61 6.35 -0.66
CA GLN A 494 29.13 5.70 -1.89
C GLN A 494 29.27 4.17 -1.80
N THR A 495 30.38 3.67 -1.27
CA THR A 495 30.62 2.22 -1.11
C THR A 495 29.58 1.59 -0.16
N LYS A 496 29.29 2.24 0.98
CA LYS A 496 28.28 1.77 1.93
C LYS A 496 26.88 1.84 1.33
N TRP A 497 26.56 2.94 0.63
CA TRP A 497 25.28 3.15 -0.03
C TRP A 497 25.02 2.08 -1.10
N ASP A 498 25.98 1.83 -2.00
CA ASP A 498 25.86 0.81 -3.04
C ASP A 498 25.63 -0.58 -2.45
N ALA A 499 26.37 -0.93 -1.39
CA ALA A 499 26.20 -2.20 -0.70
C ALA A 499 24.82 -2.32 -0.03
N ALA A 500 24.27 -1.23 0.52
CA ALA A 500 22.94 -1.22 1.10
C ALA A 500 21.85 -1.31 0.01
N VAL A 501 22.03 -0.68 -1.15
CA VAL A 501 21.14 -0.87 -2.32
C VAL A 501 21.14 -2.32 -2.74
N ASP A 502 22.32 -2.94 -2.91
CA ASP A 502 22.43 -4.37 -3.30
C ASP A 502 21.74 -5.29 -2.28
N SER A 503 21.85 -4.98 -0.99
CA SER A 503 21.15 -5.72 0.08
C SER A 503 19.63 -5.54 -0.01
N ALA A 504 19.15 -4.32 -0.27
CA ALA A 504 17.72 -4.03 -0.42
C ALA A 504 17.13 -4.71 -1.67
N VAL A 505 17.89 -4.80 -2.75
CA VAL A 505 17.51 -5.58 -3.95
C VAL A 505 17.46 -7.07 -3.63
N ALA A 506 18.47 -7.59 -2.95
CA ALA A 506 18.53 -9.02 -2.59
C ALA A 506 17.39 -9.44 -1.64
N SER A 507 16.90 -8.52 -0.78
CA SER A 507 15.74 -8.74 0.09
C SER A 507 14.39 -8.52 -0.60
N GLY A 508 14.38 -7.94 -1.81
CA GLY A 508 13.15 -7.59 -2.53
C GLY A 508 12.49 -6.29 -2.06
N ALA A 509 13.19 -5.47 -1.27
CA ALA A 509 12.70 -4.16 -0.82
C ALA A 509 12.81 -3.07 -1.92
N ILE A 510 13.77 -3.20 -2.81
CA ILE A 510 13.97 -2.37 -4.00
C ILE A 510 14.03 -3.30 -5.22
N LEU A 511 13.40 -2.90 -6.31
CA LEU A 511 13.45 -3.66 -7.55
C LEU A 511 14.82 -3.52 -8.25
N PRO A 512 15.33 -4.57 -8.91
CA PRO A 512 16.61 -4.48 -9.65
C PRO A 512 16.64 -3.34 -10.65
N GLU A 513 15.51 -3.01 -11.27
CA GLU A 513 15.35 -1.96 -12.26
C GLU A 513 15.51 -0.54 -11.67
N ASP A 514 15.30 -0.37 -10.36
CA ASP A 514 15.49 0.91 -9.66
C ASP A 514 16.93 1.06 -9.10
N ALA A 515 17.69 -0.05 -9.00
CA ALA A 515 18.96 -0.09 -8.27
C ALA A 515 20.02 0.91 -8.78
N ASP A 516 20.20 0.98 -10.10
CA ASP A 516 21.24 1.84 -10.70
C ASP A 516 20.93 3.32 -10.49
N ALA A 517 19.67 3.73 -10.60
CA ALA A 517 19.23 5.10 -10.35
C ALA A 517 19.38 5.48 -8.86
N VAL A 518 18.98 4.59 -7.95
CA VAL A 518 19.15 4.82 -6.49
C VAL A 518 20.64 4.89 -6.10
N LYS A 519 21.53 4.09 -6.71
CA LYS A 519 22.99 4.21 -6.51
C LYS A 519 23.52 5.52 -7.04
N ALA A 520 23.11 5.91 -8.25
CA ALA A 520 23.57 7.12 -8.91
C ALA A 520 23.16 8.40 -8.16
N SER A 521 21.97 8.46 -7.59
CA SER A 521 21.44 9.63 -6.89
C SER A 521 22.33 10.09 -5.73
N ALA A 522 23.05 9.17 -5.07
CA ALA A 522 23.98 9.47 -3.99
C ALA A 522 25.29 10.12 -4.43
N ALA A 523 25.63 10.06 -5.72
CA ALA A 523 26.91 10.58 -6.25
C ALA A 523 27.04 12.11 -6.10
N GLY A 524 25.92 12.83 -6.08
CA GLY A 524 25.84 14.29 -5.87
C GLY A 524 26.05 14.75 -4.43
N TYR A 525 26.20 13.83 -3.48
CA TYR A 525 26.22 14.13 -2.05
C TYR A 525 27.40 15.02 -1.65
N PRO A 526 27.14 16.18 -1.03
CA PRO A 526 28.20 17.06 -0.51
C PRO A 526 28.64 16.59 0.88
N LEU A 527 29.61 15.69 0.95
CA LEU A 527 30.31 15.47 2.21
C LEU A 527 31.26 16.65 2.48
N PRO A 528 31.38 17.04 3.75
CA PRO A 528 32.28 18.11 4.16
C PRO A 528 33.74 17.78 3.87
#